data_91b115027102e6ee990b717677b6187a
#
_entry.id   91b115027102e6ee990b717677b6187a
#
_cell.length_a   1.000
_cell.length_b   1.000
_cell.length_c   1.000
_cell.angle_alpha   90.00
_cell.angle_beta   90.00
_cell.angle_gamma   90.00
#
_symmetry.space_group_name_H-M   'P 1'
#
loop_
_entity.id
_entity.type
_entity.pdbx_description
1 polymer ?
#
loop_
_entity_poly.entity_id
_entity_poly.type
_entity_poly.pdbx_seq_one_letter_code
_entity_poly.pdbx_strand_id
1 'polypeptide(L)'
;FASIAPSAGWVSFASYGGGARSPQQPDVVDAVFNRANNEYDTLKRAGNLDYPSVFILHGDADDNVPVTEARTMKSVLENRRHPRFGYHEQPGAGHWWDGPQGAGADCLDWPGITSAIRSSSVADPDTFTFSTPHPGISATAFWVEVIHQHVWGEMSKVSATWKASPAELWITAENIERLAIAERSAKKRPTTVKINGQTLQIPQTGTVHVALTGSKWRVLGDMQVGQKTPQRCGPFKNAIGNRFALVLPTGGTAAENDLALQIAR
;
A
#
# COMPACT_ATOMS: atom_id res chain seq x y z
N PHE A 1 -0.62 -8.11 -7.31
CA PHE A 1 0.51 -8.97 -7.59
C PHE A 1 0.16 -10.43 -7.29
N ALA A 2 0.72 -11.37 -8.07
CA ALA A 2 0.57 -12.80 -7.83
C ALA A 2 1.63 -13.34 -6.85
N SER A 3 2.82 -12.74 -6.88
CA SER A 3 3.96 -13.09 -6.04
C SER A 3 4.80 -11.86 -5.70
N ILE A 4 5.49 -11.92 -4.58
CA ILE A 4 6.53 -10.98 -4.16
C ILE A 4 7.72 -11.78 -3.60
N ALA A 5 8.93 -11.31 -3.85
CA ALA A 5 10.14 -11.98 -3.40
C ALA A 5 11.18 -10.95 -2.93
N PRO A 6 11.04 -10.42 -1.71
CA PRO A 6 12.05 -9.54 -1.14
C PRO A 6 13.35 -10.31 -0.88
N SER A 7 14.46 -9.77 -1.39
CA SER A 7 15.81 -10.21 -1.08
C SER A 7 16.54 -9.12 -0.32
N ALA A 8 17.11 -9.44 0.82
CA ALA A 8 17.82 -8.51 1.72
C ALA A 8 17.03 -7.22 2.05
N GLY A 9 15.70 -7.34 2.16
CA GLY A 9 14.80 -6.22 2.42
C GLY A 9 14.58 -5.96 3.90
N TRP A 10 14.31 -4.71 4.26
CA TRP A 10 13.86 -4.30 5.60
C TRP A 10 12.34 -4.19 5.67
N VAL A 11 11.77 -4.33 6.87
CA VAL A 11 10.31 -4.36 7.06
C VAL A 11 9.73 -3.01 7.47
N SER A 12 10.52 -2.17 8.14
CA SER A 12 10.07 -0.86 8.60
C SER A 12 11.24 0.11 8.69
N PHE A 13 11.03 1.36 8.31
CA PHE A 13 12.01 2.43 8.56
C PHE A 13 12.26 2.62 10.05
N ALA A 14 11.29 2.27 10.88
CA ALA A 14 11.40 2.33 12.33
C ALA A 14 12.41 1.31 12.88
N SER A 15 12.42 0.07 12.34
CA SER A 15 13.35 -0.98 12.77
C SER A 15 14.74 -0.83 12.14
N TYR A 16 14.81 -0.55 10.83
CA TYR A 16 16.06 -0.47 10.08
C TYR A 16 16.82 0.85 10.28
N GLY A 17 16.13 1.98 10.17
CA GLY A 17 16.78 3.30 10.16
C GLY A 17 16.87 3.99 11.52
N GLY A 18 16.42 3.37 12.61
CA GLY A 18 16.30 4.04 13.93
C GLY A 18 15.30 5.20 13.90
N GLY A 19 14.46 5.28 12.86
CA GLY A 19 13.56 6.39 12.60
C GLY A 19 12.27 6.39 13.42
N ALA A 20 12.05 5.39 14.27
CA ALA A 20 10.98 5.46 15.24
C ALA A 20 11.42 6.34 16.40
N ARG A 21 11.11 7.61 16.34
CA ARG A 21 10.91 8.35 17.58
C ARG A 21 9.68 7.76 18.25
N SER A 22 9.88 7.05 19.34
CA SER A 22 8.81 6.77 20.30
C SER A 22 9.11 7.56 21.56
N PRO A 23 8.88 8.87 21.57
CA PRO A 23 9.03 9.67 22.77
C PRO A 23 8.01 9.19 23.79
N GLN A 24 8.40 9.19 25.06
CA GLN A 24 7.51 8.84 26.18
C GLN A 24 6.26 9.74 26.21
N GLN A 25 6.33 10.92 25.59
CA GLN A 25 5.21 11.85 25.37
C GLN A 25 5.31 12.40 23.94
N PRO A 26 4.62 11.79 22.97
CA PRO A 26 4.62 12.24 21.58
C PRO A 26 3.97 13.62 21.46
N ASP A 27 4.64 14.54 20.80
CA ASP A 27 4.13 15.86 20.45
C ASP A 27 3.48 15.89 19.04
N VAL A 28 3.07 17.09 18.60
CA VAL A 28 2.44 17.27 17.27
C VAL A 28 3.40 16.90 16.13
N VAL A 29 4.69 17.13 16.33
CA VAL A 29 5.73 16.85 15.33
C VAL A 29 5.92 15.33 15.21
N ASP A 30 5.97 14.63 16.34
CA ASP A 30 6.03 13.17 16.36
C ASP A 30 4.81 12.53 15.67
N ALA A 31 3.62 13.10 15.85
CA ALA A 31 2.41 12.64 15.15
C ALA A 31 2.53 12.79 13.63
N VAL A 32 3.14 13.88 13.13
CA VAL A 32 3.40 14.08 11.69
C VAL A 32 4.42 13.06 11.17
N PHE A 33 5.55 12.87 11.87
CA PHE A 33 6.56 11.89 11.49
C PHE A 33 6.03 10.46 11.52
N ASN A 34 5.24 10.10 12.53
CA ASN A 34 4.63 8.77 12.61
C ASN A 34 3.67 8.51 11.44
N ARG A 35 2.90 9.50 11.00
CA ARG A 35 2.06 9.40 9.81
C ARG A 35 2.89 9.27 8.53
N ALA A 36 3.94 10.06 8.39
CA ALA A 36 4.83 9.96 7.24
C ALA A 36 5.51 8.58 7.15
N ASN A 37 5.85 7.98 8.28
CA ASN A 37 6.46 6.65 8.35
C ASN A 37 5.48 5.50 8.06
N ASN A 38 4.16 5.71 8.11
CA ASN A 38 3.18 4.67 7.79
C ASN A 38 3.36 4.09 6.38
N GLU A 39 3.86 4.88 5.43
CA GLU A 39 4.11 4.44 4.06
C GLU A 39 5.24 3.40 3.96
N TYR A 40 6.16 3.42 4.90
CA TYR A 40 7.38 2.60 4.93
C TYR A 40 7.30 1.48 5.97
N ASP A 41 6.15 1.29 6.61
CA ASP A 41 5.94 0.26 7.62
C ASP A 41 5.12 -0.91 7.05
N THR A 42 5.82 -1.94 6.59
CA THR A 42 5.19 -3.13 6.03
C THR A 42 4.46 -3.95 7.10
N LEU A 43 4.89 -3.88 8.36
CA LEU A 43 4.24 -4.62 9.46
C LEU A 43 2.80 -4.18 9.65
N LYS A 44 2.52 -2.88 9.51
CA LYS A 44 1.14 -2.34 9.59
C LYS A 44 0.23 -2.82 8.46
N ARG A 45 0.81 -3.35 7.38
CA ARG A 45 0.11 -3.83 6.18
C ARG A 45 0.32 -5.32 5.93
N ALA A 46 0.85 -6.05 6.90
CA ALA A 46 1.17 -7.47 6.73
C ALA A 46 -0.04 -8.32 6.28
N GLY A 47 -1.28 -7.91 6.63
CA GLY A 47 -2.50 -8.54 6.13
C GLY A 47 -2.71 -8.45 4.62
N ASN A 48 -2.12 -7.46 3.95
CA ASN A 48 -2.18 -7.38 2.48
C ASN A 48 -1.37 -8.50 1.81
N LEU A 49 -0.46 -9.12 2.54
CA LEU A 49 0.38 -10.21 2.05
C LEU A 49 -0.34 -11.57 2.06
N ASP A 50 -1.52 -11.71 2.65
CA ASP A 50 -2.24 -12.98 2.75
C ASP A 50 -2.59 -13.60 1.38
N TYR A 51 -2.57 -12.79 0.30
CA TYR A 51 -3.01 -13.19 -1.04
C TYR A 51 -1.90 -13.52 -2.04
N PRO A 52 -0.78 -12.77 -2.15
CA PRO A 52 0.32 -13.13 -3.02
C PRO A 52 1.11 -14.32 -2.46
N SER A 53 1.82 -15.04 -3.32
CA SER A 53 2.91 -15.91 -2.87
C SER A 53 4.05 -15.04 -2.35
N VAL A 54 4.66 -15.40 -1.23
CA VAL A 54 5.76 -14.64 -0.63
C VAL A 54 6.97 -15.54 -0.47
N PHE A 55 8.12 -15.12 -1.00
CA PHE A 55 9.39 -15.79 -0.75
C PHE A 55 10.41 -14.77 -0.23
N ILE A 56 10.91 -14.95 0.97
CA ILE A 56 11.91 -14.08 1.58
C ILE A 56 13.27 -14.73 1.49
N LEU A 57 14.26 -13.98 0.99
CA LEU A 57 15.64 -14.37 0.88
C LEU A 57 16.53 -13.39 1.64
N HIS A 58 17.49 -13.88 2.45
CA HIS A 58 18.42 -13.01 3.18
C HIS A 58 19.74 -13.73 3.49
N GLY A 59 20.85 -12.99 3.49
CA GLY A 59 22.11 -13.48 4.01
C GLY A 59 22.20 -13.30 5.53
N ASP A 60 22.67 -14.29 6.28
CA ASP A 60 22.69 -14.18 7.75
C ASP A 60 23.83 -13.32 8.30
N ALA A 61 24.83 -13.00 7.46
CA ALA A 61 25.91 -12.07 7.73
C ALA A 61 25.76 -10.74 6.98
N ASP A 62 24.53 -10.36 6.62
CA ASP A 62 24.24 -9.10 5.94
C ASP A 62 24.63 -7.91 6.83
N ASP A 63 25.60 -7.13 6.37
CA ASP A 63 26.19 -5.98 7.04
C ASP A 63 25.49 -4.65 6.71
N ASN A 64 24.55 -4.66 5.75
CA ASN A 64 23.78 -3.51 5.33
C ASN A 64 22.37 -3.54 5.92
N VAL A 65 21.61 -4.62 5.69
CA VAL A 65 20.30 -4.81 6.27
C VAL A 65 20.31 -6.00 7.22
N PRO A 66 20.17 -5.76 8.54
CA PRO A 66 20.23 -6.85 9.52
C PRO A 66 19.23 -7.97 9.20
N VAL A 67 19.66 -9.21 9.24
CA VAL A 67 18.83 -10.41 9.01
C VAL A 67 17.61 -10.47 9.95
N THR A 68 17.64 -9.77 11.06
CA THR A 68 16.50 -9.62 11.99
C THR A 68 15.28 -9.02 11.33
N GLU A 69 15.43 -8.21 10.28
CA GLU A 69 14.32 -7.65 9.50
C GLU A 69 13.56 -8.79 8.79
N ALA A 70 14.28 -9.68 8.09
CA ALA A 70 13.71 -10.84 7.42
C ALA A 70 13.08 -11.82 8.43
N ARG A 71 13.76 -12.09 9.56
CA ARG A 71 13.26 -12.97 10.64
C ARG A 71 11.99 -12.41 11.28
N THR A 72 11.88 -11.09 11.40
CA THR A 72 10.67 -10.42 11.90
C THR A 72 9.49 -10.67 10.95
N MET A 73 9.67 -10.44 9.65
CA MET A 73 8.58 -10.69 8.67
C MET A 73 8.26 -12.19 8.58
N LYS A 74 9.26 -13.08 8.63
CA LYS A 74 9.05 -14.52 8.70
C LYS A 74 8.09 -14.87 9.85
N SER A 75 8.40 -14.41 11.06
CA SER A 75 7.56 -14.67 12.24
C SER A 75 6.14 -14.14 12.08
N VAL A 76 5.97 -12.97 11.47
CA VAL A 76 4.65 -12.40 11.17
C VAL A 76 3.86 -13.29 10.22
N LEU A 77 4.47 -13.76 9.13
CA LEU A 77 3.81 -14.61 8.13
C LEU A 77 3.51 -16.01 8.67
N GLU A 78 4.40 -16.59 9.48
CA GLU A 78 4.17 -17.86 10.17
C GLU A 78 3.00 -17.76 11.16
N ASN A 79 2.95 -16.71 11.99
CA ASN A 79 1.86 -16.46 12.92
C ASN A 79 0.51 -16.25 12.20
N ARG A 80 0.54 -15.68 11.00
CA ARG A 80 -0.62 -15.53 10.11
C ARG A 80 -0.99 -16.84 9.41
N ARG A 81 -0.17 -17.90 9.53
CA ARG A 81 -0.33 -19.18 8.80
C ARG A 81 -0.44 -18.96 7.30
N HIS A 82 0.46 -18.14 6.76
CA HIS A 82 0.44 -17.76 5.35
C HIS A 82 0.54 -19.00 4.45
N PRO A 83 -0.43 -19.24 3.53
CA PRO A 83 -0.55 -20.52 2.83
C PRO A 83 0.52 -20.77 1.74
N ARG A 84 1.17 -19.71 1.26
CA ARG A 84 2.16 -19.74 0.17
C ARG A 84 3.37 -18.90 0.55
N PHE A 85 4.05 -19.30 1.62
CA PHE A 85 5.22 -18.63 2.16
C PHE A 85 6.45 -19.54 2.08
N GLY A 86 7.55 -19.00 1.55
CA GLY A 86 8.87 -19.60 1.55
C GLY A 86 9.89 -18.65 2.18
N TYR A 87 10.92 -19.21 2.78
CA TYR A 87 12.01 -18.48 3.42
C TYR A 87 13.33 -19.21 3.20
N HIS A 88 14.35 -18.45 2.83
CA HIS A 88 15.73 -18.94 2.83
C HIS A 88 16.66 -17.91 3.46
N GLU A 89 17.47 -18.36 4.38
CA GLU A 89 18.54 -17.60 5.01
C GLU A 89 19.86 -18.25 4.63
N GLN A 90 20.70 -17.52 3.87
CA GLN A 90 21.96 -18.05 3.36
C GLN A 90 23.05 -17.88 4.40
N PRO A 91 23.65 -19.02 4.91
CA PRO A 91 24.68 -18.95 5.92
C PRO A 91 25.96 -18.25 5.42
N GLY A 92 26.49 -17.34 6.25
CA GLY A 92 27.72 -16.59 5.98
C GLY A 92 27.64 -15.58 4.83
N ALA A 93 26.48 -15.40 4.22
CA ALA A 93 26.32 -14.46 3.11
C ALA A 93 26.02 -13.05 3.60
N GLY A 94 26.62 -12.05 2.95
CA GLY A 94 26.39 -10.64 3.16
C GLY A 94 25.14 -10.12 2.39
N HIS A 95 25.09 -8.81 2.16
CA HIS A 95 24.00 -8.17 1.45
C HIS A 95 23.93 -8.59 -0.02
N TRP A 96 25.09 -8.64 -0.68
CA TRP A 96 25.26 -9.11 -2.05
C TRP A 96 26.10 -10.38 -2.03
N TRP A 97 25.58 -11.45 -2.58
CA TRP A 97 26.28 -12.71 -2.63
C TRP A 97 25.94 -13.49 -3.89
N ASP A 98 26.88 -14.30 -4.31
CA ASP A 98 26.77 -15.23 -5.41
C ASP A 98 27.43 -16.54 -5.00
N GLY A 99 26.91 -17.65 -5.46
CA GLY A 99 27.38 -18.99 -5.15
C GLY A 99 27.67 -19.80 -6.41
N PRO A 100 28.02 -21.07 -6.27
CA PRO A 100 28.35 -21.93 -7.39
C PRO A 100 27.12 -22.46 -8.15
N GLN A 101 25.94 -21.92 -7.94
CA GLN A 101 24.66 -22.43 -8.43
C GLN A 101 24.39 -22.15 -9.91
N GLY A 102 25.25 -21.46 -10.61
CA GLY A 102 25.10 -21.14 -12.03
C GLY A 102 25.44 -19.71 -12.39
N ALA A 103 24.99 -19.27 -13.57
CA ALA A 103 25.14 -17.87 -13.98
C ALA A 103 24.04 -17.01 -13.35
N GLY A 104 24.39 -15.83 -12.87
CA GLY A 104 23.48 -14.90 -12.23
C GLY A 104 24.01 -14.45 -10.88
N ALA A 105 23.15 -13.95 -10.02
CA ALA A 105 23.45 -13.58 -8.64
C ALA A 105 22.48 -14.27 -7.71
N ASP A 106 22.94 -15.31 -6.97
CA ASP A 106 22.09 -16.16 -6.13
C ASP A 106 21.21 -15.36 -5.14
N CYS A 107 21.66 -14.19 -4.72
CA CYS A 107 20.85 -13.26 -3.91
C CYS A 107 19.63 -12.67 -4.65
N LEU A 108 19.51 -12.82 -5.97
CA LEU A 108 18.42 -12.31 -6.79
C LEU A 108 17.62 -13.39 -7.51
N ASP A 109 18.28 -14.44 -7.97
CA ASP A 109 17.67 -15.48 -8.81
C ASP A 109 17.60 -16.87 -8.15
N TRP A 110 17.60 -16.89 -6.84
CA TRP A 110 17.46 -18.10 -6.05
C TRP A 110 16.32 -19.00 -6.54
N PRO A 111 16.53 -20.33 -6.67
CA PRO A 111 15.52 -21.24 -7.20
C PRO A 111 14.17 -21.18 -6.51
N GLY A 112 14.15 -20.91 -5.19
CA GLY A 112 12.91 -20.72 -4.42
C GLY A 112 12.08 -19.53 -4.88
N ILE A 113 12.73 -18.41 -5.26
CA ILE A 113 12.07 -17.23 -5.84
C ILE A 113 11.40 -17.61 -7.15
N THR A 114 12.15 -18.23 -8.05
CA THR A 114 11.64 -18.67 -9.36
C THR A 114 10.46 -19.64 -9.21
N SER A 115 10.55 -20.59 -8.28
CA SER A 115 9.49 -21.54 -7.98
C SER A 115 8.24 -20.83 -7.45
N ALA A 116 8.39 -19.90 -6.50
CA ALA A 116 7.28 -19.11 -5.95
C ALA A 116 6.56 -18.28 -7.04
N ILE A 117 7.32 -17.67 -7.96
CA ILE A 117 6.76 -16.89 -9.07
C ILE A 117 5.99 -17.79 -10.03
N ARG A 118 6.57 -18.93 -10.46
CA ARG A 118 5.96 -19.84 -11.43
C ARG A 118 4.70 -20.52 -10.91
N SER A 119 4.62 -20.80 -9.61
CA SER A 119 3.46 -21.43 -8.96
C SER A 119 2.37 -20.44 -8.55
N SER A 120 2.58 -19.14 -8.75
CA SER A 120 1.66 -18.11 -8.29
C SER A 120 0.59 -17.79 -9.33
N SER A 121 -0.56 -17.36 -8.84
CA SER A 121 -1.67 -16.81 -9.65
C SER A 121 -2.25 -15.57 -8.98
N VAL A 122 -2.83 -14.69 -9.79
CA VAL A 122 -3.55 -13.53 -9.27
C VAL A 122 -4.82 -14.02 -8.57
N ALA A 123 -4.98 -13.65 -7.30
CA ALA A 123 -6.18 -13.95 -6.56
C ALA A 123 -7.35 -13.05 -6.99
N ASP A 124 -8.57 -13.57 -6.93
CA ASP A 124 -9.82 -12.81 -7.06
C ASP A 124 -10.78 -13.24 -5.94
N PRO A 125 -10.46 -12.91 -4.67
CA PRO A 125 -11.23 -13.37 -3.51
C PRO A 125 -12.59 -12.68 -3.42
N ASP A 126 -13.58 -13.42 -2.94
CA ASP A 126 -14.88 -12.87 -2.59
C ASP A 126 -14.84 -12.12 -1.25
N THR A 127 -13.90 -12.45 -0.39
CA THR A 127 -13.70 -11.79 0.90
C THR A 127 -12.23 -11.44 1.09
N PHE A 128 -11.97 -10.19 1.48
CA PHE A 128 -10.61 -9.73 1.77
C PHE A 128 -10.60 -8.58 2.78
N THR A 129 -9.43 -8.36 3.36
CA THR A 129 -9.10 -7.14 4.10
C THR A 129 -7.90 -6.47 3.43
N PHE A 130 -7.95 -5.17 3.31
CA PHE A 130 -6.90 -4.34 2.71
C PHE A 130 -6.63 -3.13 3.59
N SER A 131 -5.36 -2.80 3.77
CA SER A 131 -4.93 -1.62 4.51
C SER A 131 -4.00 -0.77 3.66
N THR A 132 -4.20 0.55 3.68
CA THR A 132 -3.31 1.50 3.01
C THR A 132 -3.08 2.74 3.86
N PRO A 133 -1.83 3.21 3.98
CA PRO A 133 -1.53 4.48 4.61
C PRO A 133 -1.77 5.67 3.69
N HIS A 134 -1.76 5.42 2.36
CA HIS A 134 -1.84 6.50 1.38
C HIS A 134 -2.34 5.99 0.02
N PRO A 135 -3.52 6.45 -0.45
CA PRO A 135 -4.08 6.02 -1.74
C PRO A 135 -3.19 6.34 -2.95
N GLY A 136 -2.39 7.40 -2.89
CA GLY A 136 -1.45 7.74 -3.96
C GLY A 136 -0.31 6.74 -4.16
N ILE A 137 -0.09 5.85 -3.18
CA ILE A 137 0.92 4.79 -3.23
C ILE A 137 0.28 3.43 -3.46
N SER A 138 -0.79 3.14 -2.72
CA SER A 138 -1.50 1.87 -2.79
C SER A 138 -2.99 2.09 -2.57
N ALA A 139 -3.72 2.33 -3.64
CA ALA A 139 -5.16 2.60 -3.59
C ALA A 139 -6.02 1.35 -3.68
N THR A 140 -5.60 0.36 -4.48
CA THR A 140 -6.48 -0.70 -4.98
C THR A 140 -6.14 -2.06 -4.40
N ALA A 141 -7.15 -2.76 -3.97
CA ALA A 141 -7.10 -4.19 -3.70
C ALA A 141 -8.30 -4.88 -4.37
N PHE A 142 -7.98 -5.80 -5.30
CA PHE A 142 -8.97 -6.60 -6.04
C PHE A 142 -10.02 -5.71 -6.73
N TRP A 143 -11.22 -5.67 -6.20
CA TRP A 143 -12.37 -4.94 -6.76
C TRP A 143 -12.76 -3.69 -5.95
N VAL A 144 -11.92 -3.25 -5.01
CA VAL A 144 -12.12 -2.01 -4.23
C VAL A 144 -10.92 -1.08 -4.40
N GLU A 145 -11.19 0.19 -4.62
CA GLU A 145 -10.19 1.26 -4.62
C GLU A 145 -10.54 2.29 -3.54
N VAL A 146 -9.58 2.60 -2.67
CA VAL A 146 -9.67 3.72 -1.73
C VAL A 146 -9.31 5.00 -2.47
N ILE A 147 -10.27 5.90 -2.62
CA ILE A 147 -10.07 7.15 -3.37
C ILE A 147 -9.66 8.29 -2.44
N HIS A 148 -10.31 8.38 -1.27
CA HIS A 148 -10.07 9.47 -0.34
C HIS A 148 -10.10 8.98 1.10
N GLN A 149 -9.08 9.38 1.87
CA GLN A 149 -9.01 9.13 3.32
C GLN A 149 -9.69 10.26 4.08
N HIS A 150 -10.26 9.94 5.24
CA HIS A 150 -10.76 10.96 6.17
C HIS A 150 -9.61 11.77 6.78
N VAL A 151 -8.60 11.08 7.29
CA VAL A 151 -7.36 11.68 7.78
C VAL A 151 -6.20 11.16 6.95
N TRP A 152 -5.57 12.03 6.20
CA TRP A 152 -4.47 11.69 5.29
C TRP A 152 -3.22 11.24 6.05
N GLY A 153 -2.63 10.15 5.54
CA GLY A 153 -1.45 9.53 6.14
C GLY A 153 -1.74 8.60 7.33
N GLU A 154 -2.98 8.60 7.84
CA GLU A 154 -3.42 7.57 8.78
C GLU A 154 -3.81 6.29 8.03
N MET A 155 -3.68 5.15 8.71
CA MET A 155 -4.06 3.88 8.10
C MET A 155 -5.54 3.85 7.76
N SER A 156 -5.85 3.60 6.49
CA SER A 156 -7.19 3.23 6.05
C SER A 156 -7.32 1.73 5.96
N LYS A 157 -8.49 1.20 6.31
CA LYS A 157 -8.77 -0.23 6.22
C LYS A 157 -10.11 -0.49 5.58
N VAL A 158 -10.13 -1.44 4.66
CA VAL A 158 -11.34 -1.98 4.03
C VAL A 158 -11.43 -3.46 4.35
N SER A 159 -12.57 -3.90 4.90
CA SER A 159 -12.96 -5.31 4.88
C SER A 159 -14.15 -5.46 3.96
N ALA A 160 -14.04 -6.29 2.94
CA ALA A 160 -15.03 -6.41 1.90
C ALA A 160 -15.42 -7.86 1.63
N THR A 161 -16.72 -8.10 1.41
CA THR A 161 -17.25 -9.42 1.08
C THR A 161 -18.28 -9.30 -0.03
N TRP A 162 -18.07 -10.08 -1.08
CA TRP A 162 -19.01 -10.25 -2.18
C TRP A 162 -19.85 -11.50 -1.93
N LYS A 163 -21.13 -11.33 -1.64
CA LYS A 163 -22.07 -12.44 -1.43
C LYS A 163 -22.81 -12.76 -2.71
N ALA A 164 -22.87 -14.04 -3.07
CA ALA A 164 -23.57 -14.49 -4.24
C ALA A 164 -25.08 -14.66 -4.03
N SER A 165 -25.48 -15.05 -2.82
CA SER A 165 -26.89 -15.29 -2.49
C SER A 165 -27.19 -14.90 -1.03
N PRO A 166 -27.99 -13.85 -0.76
CA PRO A 166 -28.41 -12.85 -1.76
C PRO A 166 -27.20 -12.12 -2.37
N ALA A 167 -27.34 -11.58 -3.59
CA ALA A 167 -26.27 -10.84 -4.24
C ALA A 167 -26.09 -9.47 -3.56
N GLU A 168 -25.17 -9.39 -2.63
CA GLU A 168 -24.89 -8.22 -1.79
C GLU A 168 -23.39 -7.98 -1.65
N LEU A 169 -22.97 -6.72 -1.56
CA LEU A 169 -21.64 -6.33 -1.11
C LEU A 169 -21.70 -5.90 0.35
N TRP A 170 -20.81 -6.42 1.14
CA TRP A 170 -20.63 -6.00 2.52
C TRP A 170 -19.26 -5.35 2.67
N ILE A 171 -19.22 -4.12 3.16
CA ILE A 171 -17.99 -3.32 3.28
C ILE A 171 -17.97 -2.70 4.68
N THR A 172 -16.84 -2.88 5.36
CA THR A 172 -16.45 -2.06 6.51
C THR A 172 -15.31 -1.16 6.06
N ALA A 173 -15.45 0.14 6.26
CA ALA A 173 -14.49 1.17 5.86
C ALA A 173 -14.09 1.99 7.08
N GLU A 174 -12.78 2.00 7.38
CA GLU A 174 -12.18 2.75 8.48
C GLU A 174 -11.24 3.81 7.90
N ASN A 175 -11.32 5.05 8.37
CA ASN A 175 -10.55 6.20 7.87
C ASN A 175 -10.70 6.43 6.36
N ILE A 176 -11.90 6.26 5.81
CA ILE A 176 -12.19 6.38 4.39
C ILE A 176 -13.40 7.26 4.19
N GLU A 177 -13.28 8.27 3.32
CA GLU A 177 -14.38 9.11 2.90
C GLU A 177 -14.94 8.73 1.52
N ARG A 178 -14.12 8.07 0.67
CA ARG A 178 -14.55 7.70 -0.67
C ARG A 178 -13.90 6.41 -1.13
N LEU A 179 -14.72 5.53 -1.70
CA LEU A 179 -14.27 4.30 -2.38
C LEU A 179 -14.85 4.22 -3.79
N ALA A 180 -14.16 3.46 -4.65
CA ALA A 180 -14.74 2.88 -5.86
C ALA A 180 -14.83 1.37 -5.73
N ILE A 181 -15.88 0.80 -6.29
CA ILE A 181 -16.15 -0.63 -6.35
C ILE A 181 -16.22 -1.01 -7.82
N ALA A 182 -15.21 -1.75 -8.28
CA ALA A 182 -15.11 -2.17 -9.66
C ALA A 182 -16.11 -3.29 -9.99
N GLU A 183 -16.48 -3.38 -11.25
CA GLU A 183 -17.28 -4.47 -11.76
C GLU A 183 -16.45 -5.76 -11.84
N ARG A 184 -17.06 -6.88 -11.47
CA ARG A 184 -16.50 -8.23 -11.62
C ARG A 184 -17.31 -8.99 -12.66
N SER A 185 -16.85 -9.05 -13.89
CA SER A 185 -17.57 -9.64 -15.00
C SER A 185 -17.92 -11.13 -14.82
N ALA A 186 -17.09 -11.86 -14.07
CA ALA A 186 -17.29 -13.28 -13.75
C ALA A 186 -18.29 -13.53 -12.61
N LYS A 187 -18.78 -12.49 -11.94
CA LYS A 187 -19.65 -12.61 -10.76
C LYS A 187 -21.01 -11.93 -11.01
N LYS A 188 -22.07 -12.52 -10.44
CA LYS A 188 -23.38 -11.89 -10.45
C LYS A 188 -23.31 -10.55 -9.71
N ARG A 189 -23.68 -9.48 -10.41
CA ARG A 189 -23.63 -8.13 -9.84
C ARG A 189 -24.63 -7.98 -8.69
N PRO A 190 -24.22 -7.48 -7.54
CA PRO A 190 -25.12 -7.13 -6.45
C PRO A 190 -25.98 -5.93 -6.81
N THR A 191 -27.17 -5.87 -6.22
CA THR A 191 -28.08 -4.71 -6.32
C THR A 191 -27.88 -3.73 -5.17
N THR A 192 -27.23 -4.17 -4.11
CA THR A 192 -27.02 -3.40 -2.88
C THR A 192 -25.60 -3.52 -2.36
N VAL A 193 -25.14 -2.46 -1.71
CA VAL A 193 -23.94 -2.46 -0.87
C VAL A 193 -24.34 -2.10 0.57
N LYS A 194 -23.87 -2.90 1.51
CA LYS A 194 -23.95 -2.60 2.96
C LYS A 194 -22.59 -2.07 3.40
N ILE A 195 -22.50 -0.78 3.67
CA ILE A 195 -21.27 -0.12 4.10
C ILE A 195 -21.44 0.49 5.48
N ASN A 196 -20.63 0.05 6.45
CA ASN A 196 -20.68 0.47 7.85
C ASN A 196 -22.12 0.40 8.42
N GLY A 197 -22.87 -0.67 8.08
CA GLY A 197 -24.25 -0.88 8.53
C GLY A 197 -25.32 -0.17 7.70
N GLN A 198 -24.96 0.75 6.82
CA GLN A 198 -25.91 1.43 5.94
C GLN A 198 -26.08 0.67 4.61
N THR A 199 -27.33 0.46 4.17
CA THR A 199 -27.64 -0.18 2.88
C THR A 199 -27.89 0.88 1.81
N LEU A 200 -27.21 0.73 0.67
CA LEU A 200 -27.36 1.58 -0.51
C LEU A 200 -27.75 0.74 -1.71
N GLN A 201 -28.67 1.26 -2.54
CA GLN A 201 -28.91 0.73 -3.90
C GLN A 201 -27.78 1.17 -4.80
N ILE A 202 -27.27 0.27 -5.65
CA ILE A 202 -26.16 0.56 -6.56
C ILE A 202 -26.58 0.37 -8.03
N PRO A 203 -25.96 1.14 -8.94
CA PRO A 203 -26.17 0.97 -10.38
C PRO A 203 -25.83 -0.44 -10.84
N GLN A 204 -26.54 -0.94 -11.85
CA GLN A 204 -26.38 -2.31 -12.34
C GLN A 204 -25.20 -2.48 -13.31
N THR A 205 -24.55 -1.41 -13.72
CA THR A 205 -23.41 -1.41 -14.65
C THR A 205 -22.35 -0.40 -14.19
N GLY A 206 -21.10 -0.62 -14.60
CA GLY A 206 -19.97 0.28 -14.37
C GLY A 206 -19.40 0.26 -12.95
N THR A 207 -18.38 1.04 -12.69
CA THR A 207 -17.79 1.23 -11.37
C THR A 207 -18.71 2.04 -10.48
N VAL A 208 -18.94 1.58 -9.26
CA VAL A 208 -19.76 2.28 -8.26
C VAL A 208 -18.86 3.16 -7.39
N HIS A 209 -19.12 4.44 -7.36
CA HIS A 209 -18.47 5.38 -6.45
C HIS A 209 -19.37 5.64 -5.24
N VAL A 210 -18.85 5.50 -4.03
CA VAL A 210 -19.54 5.82 -2.78
C VAL A 210 -18.71 6.79 -1.94
N ALA A 211 -19.39 7.73 -1.29
CA ALA A 211 -18.74 8.69 -0.41
C ALA A 211 -19.52 8.88 0.89
N LEU A 212 -18.76 9.14 1.95
CA LEU A 212 -19.27 9.57 3.25
C LEU A 212 -19.51 11.09 3.20
N THR A 213 -20.75 11.51 3.41
CA THR A 213 -21.13 12.92 3.48
C THR A 213 -21.74 13.17 4.84
N GLY A 214 -21.03 13.90 5.70
CA GLY A 214 -21.35 13.92 7.13
C GLY A 214 -21.23 12.54 7.74
N SER A 215 -22.33 11.97 8.23
CA SER A 215 -22.38 10.61 8.80
C SER A 215 -23.04 9.57 7.89
N LYS A 216 -23.35 9.93 6.62
CA LYS A 216 -24.09 9.05 5.71
C LYS A 216 -23.31 8.75 4.44
N TRP A 217 -23.24 7.47 4.10
CA TRP A 217 -22.74 7.01 2.82
C TRP A 217 -23.78 7.29 1.71
N ARG A 218 -23.28 7.69 0.54
CA ARG A 218 -24.10 7.95 -0.65
C ARG A 218 -23.42 7.39 -1.87
N VAL A 219 -24.20 6.91 -2.82
CA VAL A 219 -23.73 6.62 -4.18
C VAL A 219 -23.52 7.95 -4.89
N LEU A 220 -22.37 8.11 -5.51
CA LEU A 220 -22.03 9.30 -6.30
C LEU A 220 -22.21 9.00 -7.78
N GLY A 221 -22.46 10.05 -8.55
CA GLY A 221 -22.20 10.06 -10.00
C GLY A 221 -20.70 10.15 -10.30
N ASP A 222 -20.38 10.50 -11.54
CA ASP A 222 -19.00 10.66 -11.99
C ASP A 222 -18.21 11.63 -11.12
N MET A 223 -16.90 11.36 -11.01
CA MET A 223 -15.98 12.20 -10.26
C MET A 223 -15.85 13.56 -10.90
N GLN A 224 -15.99 14.63 -10.11
CA GLN A 224 -15.83 16.00 -10.61
C GLN A 224 -14.35 16.33 -10.83
N VAL A 225 -14.09 17.10 -11.87
CA VAL A 225 -12.75 17.64 -12.17
C VAL A 225 -12.24 18.47 -10.98
N GLY A 226 -10.99 18.26 -10.59
CA GLY A 226 -10.36 19.00 -9.49
C GLY A 226 -10.41 18.31 -8.13
N GLN A 227 -11.20 17.26 -7.96
CA GLN A 227 -11.19 16.50 -6.69
C GLN A 227 -9.89 15.72 -6.50
N LYS A 228 -9.49 15.55 -5.24
CA LYS A 228 -8.34 14.74 -4.85
C LYS A 228 -8.61 13.27 -5.15
N THR A 229 -7.70 12.62 -5.87
CA THR A 229 -7.77 11.22 -6.27
C THR A 229 -6.45 10.54 -5.99
N PRO A 230 -6.34 9.20 -6.05
CA PRO A 230 -5.06 8.50 -5.93
C PRO A 230 -3.98 9.06 -6.87
N GLN A 231 -4.36 9.43 -8.09
CA GLN A 231 -3.46 10.01 -9.10
C GLN A 231 -3.06 11.46 -8.79
N ARG A 232 -3.76 12.14 -7.88
CA ARG A 232 -3.55 13.54 -7.50
C ARG A 232 -3.15 13.73 -6.04
N CYS A 233 -2.69 12.68 -5.39
CA CYS A 233 -2.24 12.71 -4.00
C CYS A 233 -0.91 11.99 -3.80
N GLY A 234 -0.17 11.77 -4.87
CA GLY A 234 1.12 11.10 -4.83
C GLY A 234 2.25 11.97 -4.25
N PRO A 235 3.46 11.41 -4.16
CA PRO A 235 4.63 12.12 -3.67
C PRO A 235 4.97 13.33 -4.55
N PHE A 236 5.76 14.26 -4.01
CA PHE A 236 6.14 15.52 -4.68
C PHE A 236 6.66 15.33 -6.12
N LYS A 237 7.38 14.25 -6.39
CA LYS A 237 7.85 13.89 -7.74
C LYS A 237 6.73 13.83 -8.79
N ASN A 238 5.50 13.49 -8.39
CA ASN A 238 4.37 13.41 -9.32
C ASN A 238 3.94 14.80 -9.82
N ALA A 239 4.22 15.87 -9.06
CA ALA A 239 3.96 17.25 -9.49
C ALA A 239 4.87 17.65 -10.66
N ILE A 240 6.11 17.16 -10.69
CA ILE A 240 7.10 17.49 -11.72
C ILE A 240 7.15 16.46 -12.86
N GLY A 241 6.44 15.33 -12.75
CA GLY A 241 6.34 14.31 -13.79
C GLY A 241 5.48 14.71 -15.00
N ASN A 242 4.77 15.83 -14.94
CA ASN A 242 3.92 16.37 -16.00
C ASN A 242 4.29 17.82 -16.29
N ARG A 243 3.52 18.51 -17.16
CA ARG A 243 3.66 19.95 -17.33
C ARG A 243 3.34 20.66 -16.02
N PHE A 244 4.24 21.45 -15.52
CA PHE A 244 4.07 22.23 -14.30
C PHE A 244 4.50 23.68 -14.52
N ALA A 245 4.02 24.59 -13.68
CA ALA A 245 4.43 25.99 -13.65
C ALA A 245 5.15 26.26 -12.33
N LEU A 246 6.31 26.91 -12.41
CA LEU A 246 6.97 27.45 -11.24
C LEU A 246 6.43 28.85 -10.98
N VAL A 247 5.87 29.07 -9.80
CA VAL A 247 5.43 30.39 -9.36
C VAL A 247 6.51 30.97 -8.47
N LEU A 248 7.18 32.01 -8.97
CA LEU A 248 8.23 32.70 -8.22
C LEU A 248 7.64 33.78 -7.33
N PRO A 249 8.03 33.86 -6.06
CA PRO A 249 7.66 34.98 -5.21
C PRO A 249 8.34 36.28 -5.73
N THR A 250 7.59 37.37 -5.83
CA THR A 250 8.09 38.66 -6.30
C THR A 250 7.90 39.78 -5.26
N GLY A 251 7.33 39.46 -4.09
CA GLY A 251 7.08 40.40 -3.01
C GLY A 251 8.22 40.56 -2.00
N GLY A 252 9.35 39.87 -2.20
CA GLY A 252 10.53 39.96 -1.34
C GLY A 252 11.45 41.14 -1.72
N THR A 253 12.60 41.23 -1.03
CA THR A 253 13.70 42.13 -1.42
C THR A 253 14.29 41.70 -2.78
N ALA A 254 15.04 42.59 -3.42
CA ALA A 254 15.70 42.27 -4.68
C ALA A 254 16.60 41.02 -4.58
N ALA A 255 17.35 40.85 -3.49
CA ALA A 255 18.22 39.73 -3.26
C ALA A 255 17.42 38.40 -3.08
N GLU A 256 16.30 38.42 -2.39
CA GLU A 256 15.42 37.24 -2.24
C GLU A 256 14.76 36.87 -3.56
N ASN A 257 14.32 37.84 -4.36
CA ASN A 257 13.72 37.61 -5.67
C ASN A 257 14.77 37.04 -6.67
N ASP A 258 16.01 37.56 -6.64
CA ASP A 258 17.10 37.04 -7.44
C ASP A 258 17.47 35.61 -7.04
N LEU A 259 17.53 35.31 -5.75
CA LEU A 259 17.77 33.94 -5.25
C LEU A 259 16.65 32.98 -5.71
N ALA A 260 15.40 33.39 -5.59
CA ALA A 260 14.26 32.58 -6.04
C ALA A 260 14.36 32.26 -7.55
N LEU A 261 14.75 33.24 -8.35
CA LEU A 261 14.97 33.06 -9.79
C LEU A 261 16.14 32.13 -10.11
N GLN A 262 17.25 32.20 -9.34
CA GLN A 262 18.41 31.31 -9.51
C GLN A 262 18.05 29.86 -9.15
N ILE A 263 17.24 29.65 -8.12
CA ILE A 263 16.79 28.29 -7.72
C ILE A 263 15.85 27.69 -8.78
N ALA A 264 15.08 28.50 -9.48
CA ALA A 264 14.10 28.06 -10.48
C ALA A 264 14.69 27.77 -11.87
N ARG A 265 15.94 28.15 -12.12
CA ARG A 265 16.70 27.88 -13.36
C ARG A 265 17.48 26.58 -13.30
#